data_e1ac72858f68006caddb431bedf25772
#
_entry.id   e1ac72858f68006caddb431bedf25772
#
_cell.length_a   1.000
_cell.length_b   1.000
_cell.length_c   1.000
_cell.angle_alpha   90.00
_cell.angle_beta   90.00
_cell.angle_gamma   90.00
#
_symmetry.space_group_name_H-M   'P 1'
#
loop_
_entity.id
_entity.type
_entity.pdbx_description
1 polymer ?
#
loop_
_entity_poly.entity_id
_entity_poly.type
_entity_poly.pdbx_seq_one_letter_code
_entity_poly.pdbx_strand_id
1 'polypeptide(L)'
;YVEENPSEIVSIYDHKTDNYHVSGTETSLRQQAVDALNQMLDAFYVATGHQDMIVISGYRTNAQQQELYDEDLQATGEQTSTRVALPGHSEHESGYSLDFSLYEDGVQSDYDGTGEYAWINENCSHYGYVLRYTEDKQDTTGIQAEPWHYRYVGQPHAAYMQENNVCLEEYLTLLKNYSADVPLSITNWDGEIYQVYY
;
A
#
# COMPACT_ATOMS: atom_id res chain seq x y z
N TYR A 1 11.89 -10.43 3.36
CA TYR A 1 10.58 -10.66 4.00
C TYR A 1 10.46 -12.13 4.39
N VAL A 2 10.09 -12.38 5.62
CA VAL A 2 9.70 -13.72 6.08
C VAL A 2 8.17 -13.70 6.16
N GLU A 3 7.52 -14.60 5.44
CA GLU A 3 6.08 -14.78 5.50
C GLU A 3 5.72 -15.35 6.88
N GLU A 4 5.23 -14.50 7.77
CA GLU A 4 5.01 -14.89 9.16
C GLU A 4 3.77 -15.76 9.35
N ASN A 5 2.73 -15.60 8.52
CA ASN A 5 1.51 -16.39 8.64
C ASN A 5 0.69 -16.42 7.33
N PRO A 6 0.93 -17.40 6.43
CA PRO A 6 0.21 -17.54 5.17
C PRO A 6 -1.32 -17.63 5.34
N SER A 7 -1.79 -18.13 6.49
CA SER A 7 -3.22 -18.29 6.78
C SER A 7 -3.98 -16.97 6.92
N GLU A 8 -3.27 -15.84 7.08
CA GLU A 8 -3.89 -14.50 7.15
C GLU A 8 -4.05 -13.82 5.77
N ILE A 9 -3.53 -14.42 4.70
CA ILE A 9 -3.72 -13.92 3.33
C ILE A 9 -5.09 -14.38 2.83
N VAL A 10 -5.92 -13.42 2.39
CA VAL A 10 -7.29 -13.68 1.92
C VAL A 10 -7.51 -13.06 0.55
N SER A 11 -8.41 -13.65 -0.25
CA SER A 11 -8.85 -13.08 -1.54
C SER A 11 -9.56 -11.76 -1.30
N ILE A 12 -9.12 -10.69 -1.97
CA ILE A 12 -9.83 -9.41 -1.95
C ILE A 12 -11.20 -9.57 -2.61
N TYR A 13 -11.27 -10.34 -3.69
CA TYR A 13 -12.51 -10.56 -4.44
C TYR A 13 -13.63 -11.14 -3.56
N ASP A 14 -13.31 -12.07 -2.66
CA ASP A 14 -14.29 -12.72 -1.79
C ASP A 14 -14.71 -11.85 -0.58
N HIS A 15 -13.95 -10.81 -0.26
CA HIS A 15 -14.14 -9.97 0.92
C HIS A 15 -14.45 -8.50 0.61
N LYS A 16 -14.34 -8.09 -0.67
CA LYS A 16 -14.56 -6.70 -1.07
C LYS A 16 -16.01 -6.25 -0.92
N THR A 17 -16.21 -4.95 -0.81
CA THR A 17 -17.52 -4.30 -0.98
C THR A 17 -17.85 -4.12 -2.48
N ASP A 18 -19.04 -3.60 -2.78
CA ASP A 18 -19.47 -3.36 -4.16
C ASP A 18 -18.92 -2.05 -4.75
N ASN A 19 -18.16 -1.27 -3.97
CA ASN A 19 -17.75 0.09 -4.33
C ASN A 19 -16.41 0.16 -5.09
N TYR A 20 -15.80 -0.99 -5.42
CA TYR A 20 -14.58 -1.05 -6.22
C TYR A 20 -14.41 -2.40 -6.93
N HIS A 21 -13.44 -2.48 -7.82
CA HIS A 21 -13.13 -3.66 -8.63
C HIS A 21 -11.83 -4.32 -8.17
N VAL A 22 -11.65 -5.57 -8.57
CA VAL A 22 -10.41 -6.35 -8.38
C VAL A 22 -10.10 -7.06 -9.68
N SER A 23 -8.85 -7.08 -10.10
CA SER A 23 -8.42 -7.62 -11.41
C SER A 23 -8.57 -9.14 -11.55
N GLY A 24 -8.60 -9.89 -10.44
CA GLY A 24 -8.74 -11.35 -10.45
C GLY A 24 -9.14 -11.91 -9.09
N THR A 25 -9.64 -13.12 -9.07
CA THR A 25 -10.07 -13.83 -7.85
C THR A 25 -8.90 -14.22 -6.94
N GLU A 26 -7.69 -14.32 -7.51
CA GLU A 26 -6.44 -14.64 -6.80
C GLU A 26 -5.75 -13.41 -6.21
N THR A 27 -6.20 -12.19 -6.57
CA THR A 27 -5.65 -10.97 -5.97
C THR A 27 -6.00 -10.95 -4.47
N SER A 28 -4.97 -10.93 -3.63
CA SER A 28 -5.11 -11.17 -2.20
C SER A 28 -4.25 -10.21 -1.37
N LEU A 29 -4.61 -10.02 -0.11
CA LEU A 29 -3.87 -9.26 0.90
C LEU A 29 -4.04 -9.92 2.26
N ARG A 30 -3.37 -9.41 3.28
CA ARG A 30 -3.68 -9.76 4.66
C ARG A 30 -5.06 -9.24 5.04
N GLN A 31 -5.82 -10.03 5.81
CA GLN A 31 -7.20 -9.73 6.19
C GLN A 31 -7.37 -8.29 6.72
N GLN A 32 -6.51 -7.87 7.64
CA GLN A 32 -6.57 -6.51 8.21
C GLN A 32 -6.37 -5.40 7.17
N ALA A 33 -5.56 -5.64 6.14
CA ALA A 33 -5.38 -4.71 5.04
C ALA A 33 -6.63 -4.68 4.15
N VAL A 34 -7.28 -5.83 3.91
CA VAL A 34 -8.56 -5.89 3.17
C VAL A 34 -9.66 -5.16 3.93
N ASP A 35 -9.77 -5.34 5.24
CA ASP A 35 -10.79 -4.67 6.06
C ASP A 35 -10.62 -3.14 6.00
N ALA A 36 -9.38 -2.66 6.10
CA ALA A 36 -9.04 -1.25 5.98
C ALA A 36 -9.28 -0.70 4.56
N LEU A 37 -8.97 -1.47 3.52
CA LEU A 37 -9.22 -1.15 2.12
C LEU A 37 -10.72 -0.96 1.86
N ASN A 38 -11.55 -1.86 2.37
CA ASN A 38 -13.00 -1.76 2.26
C ASN A 38 -13.52 -0.46 2.87
N GLN A 39 -13.08 -0.13 4.08
CA GLN A 39 -13.49 1.10 4.76
C GLN A 39 -13.05 2.34 3.97
N MET A 40 -11.83 2.36 3.46
CA MET A 40 -11.29 3.47 2.66
C MET A 40 -12.07 3.69 1.37
N LEU A 41 -12.33 2.62 0.60
CA LEU A 41 -13.01 2.75 -0.69
C LEU A 41 -14.51 2.95 -0.55
N ASP A 42 -15.14 2.47 0.52
CA ASP A 42 -16.53 2.81 0.85
C ASP A 42 -16.66 4.30 1.20
N ALA A 43 -15.72 4.85 1.97
CA ALA A 43 -15.70 6.26 2.29
C ALA A 43 -15.39 7.13 1.06
N PHE A 44 -14.49 6.69 0.18
CA PHE A 44 -14.21 7.33 -1.10
C PHE A 44 -15.48 7.41 -1.96
N TYR A 45 -16.20 6.29 -2.10
CA TYR A 45 -17.48 6.27 -2.81
C TYR A 45 -18.51 7.25 -2.21
N VAL A 46 -18.63 7.29 -0.89
CA VAL A 46 -19.56 8.22 -0.21
C VAL A 46 -19.18 9.68 -0.48
N ALA A 47 -17.87 9.97 -0.54
CA ALA A 47 -17.37 11.32 -0.75
C ALA A 47 -17.46 11.81 -2.20
N THR A 48 -17.25 10.92 -3.18
CA THR A 48 -17.06 11.29 -4.59
C THR A 48 -18.10 10.70 -5.54
N GLY A 49 -18.73 9.58 -5.17
CA GLY A 49 -19.61 8.80 -6.03
C GLY A 49 -18.88 7.87 -7.02
N HIS A 50 -17.54 7.86 -7.04
CA HIS A 50 -16.74 7.01 -7.93
C HIS A 50 -16.69 5.56 -7.44
N GLN A 51 -16.85 4.61 -8.36
CA GLN A 51 -16.76 3.16 -8.14
C GLN A 51 -15.76 2.48 -9.11
N ASP A 52 -15.01 3.26 -9.84
CA ASP A 52 -14.12 2.84 -10.93
C ASP A 52 -12.70 2.50 -10.46
N MET A 53 -12.43 2.57 -9.14
CA MET A 53 -11.18 2.09 -8.58
C MET A 53 -11.05 0.58 -8.75
N ILE A 54 -9.90 0.10 -9.21
CA ILE A 54 -9.59 -1.32 -9.31
C ILE A 54 -8.25 -1.64 -8.64
N VAL A 55 -8.23 -2.67 -7.80
CA VAL A 55 -6.98 -3.25 -7.28
C VAL A 55 -6.43 -4.21 -8.32
N ILE A 56 -5.26 -3.89 -8.87
CA ILE A 56 -4.62 -4.68 -9.93
C ILE A 56 -3.50 -5.60 -9.43
N SER A 57 -2.95 -5.32 -8.25
CA SER A 57 -1.89 -6.11 -7.63
C SER A 57 -2.05 -6.11 -6.11
N GLY A 58 -1.73 -7.22 -5.48
CA GLY A 58 -1.74 -7.41 -4.04
C GLY A 58 -0.56 -8.29 -3.61
N TYR A 59 -0.81 -9.29 -2.76
CA TYR A 59 0.21 -10.24 -2.34
C TYR A 59 0.81 -11.00 -3.51
N ARG A 60 2.12 -11.12 -3.51
CA ARG A 60 2.90 -11.94 -4.44
C ARG A 60 3.82 -12.87 -3.66
N THR A 61 3.86 -14.14 -4.04
CA THR A 61 4.87 -15.07 -3.54
C THR A 61 6.25 -14.71 -4.09
N ASN A 62 7.31 -15.14 -3.41
CA ASN A 62 8.68 -14.95 -3.90
C ASN A 62 8.89 -15.54 -5.32
N ALA A 63 8.22 -16.67 -5.64
CA ALA A 63 8.28 -17.27 -6.98
C ALA A 63 7.62 -16.36 -8.05
N GLN A 64 6.46 -15.79 -7.76
CA GLN A 64 5.79 -14.84 -8.66
C GLN A 64 6.62 -13.56 -8.85
N GLN A 65 7.26 -13.08 -7.78
CA GLN A 65 8.16 -11.93 -7.87
C GLN A 65 9.39 -12.25 -8.75
N GLN A 66 9.91 -13.49 -8.67
CA GLN A 66 11.01 -13.93 -9.54
C GLN A 66 10.58 -13.96 -11.01
N GLU A 67 9.39 -14.48 -11.31
CA GLU A 67 8.85 -14.50 -12.69
C GLU A 67 8.76 -13.08 -13.26
N LEU A 68 8.16 -12.14 -12.51
CA LEU A 68 8.05 -10.75 -12.93
C LEU A 68 9.42 -10.09 -13.15
N TYR A 69 10.38 -10.37 -12.30
CA TYR A 69 11.74 -9.85 -12.44
C TYR A 69 12.42 -10.40 -13.70
N ASP A 70 12.30 -11.70 -13.96
CA ASP A 70 12.88 -12.35 -15.14
C ASP A 70 12.21 -11.88 -16.44
N GLU A 71 10.89 -11.68 -16.43
CA GLU A 71 10.13 -11.13 -17.57
C GLU A 71 10.58 -9.70 -17.90
N ASP A 72 10.79 -8.87 -16.88
CA ASP A 72 11.29 -7.50 -17.07
C ASP A 72 12.71 -7.49 -17.68
N LEU A 73 13.59 -8.34 -17.19
CA LEU A 73 14.94 -8.48 -17.77
C LEU A 73 14.92 -8.96 -19.23
N GLN A 74 13.98 -9.87 -19.56
CA GLN A 74 13.82 -10.34 -20.95
C GLN A 74 13.28 -9.23 -21.85
N ALA A 75 12.31 -8.45 -21.36
CA ALA A 75 11.69 -7.37 -22.13
C ALA A 75 12.64 -6.20 -22.38
N THR A 76 13.52 -5.89 -21.43
CA THR A 76 14.45 -4.76 -21.51
C THR A 76 15.81 -5.12 -22.07
N GLY A 77 16.25 -6.37 -21.92
CA GLY A 77 17.63 -6.80 -22.20
C GLY A 77 18.65 -6.28 -21.16
N GLU A 78 18.18 -5.75 -20.04
CA GLU A 78 19.03 -5.26 -18.95
C GLU A 78 19.55 -6.41 -18.07
N GLN A 79 20.62 -6.17 -17.31
CA GLN A 79 21.17 -7.15 -16.37
C GLN A 79 20.51 -7.06 -14.98
N THR A 80 19.89 -5.92 -14.67
CA THR A 80 19.15 -5.66 -13.43
C THR A 80 17.94 -4.81 -13.76
N SER A 81 16.80 -5.11 -13.14
CA SER A 81 15.62 -4.28 -13.30
C SER A 81 15.70 -3.04 -12.41
N THR A 82 15.26 -1.91 -12.95
CA THR A 82 15.00 -0.66 -12.20
C THR A 82 13.51 -0.43 -11.93
N ARG A 83 12.65 -1.31 -12.45
CA ARG A 83 11.18 -1.21 -12.37
C ARG A 83 10.56 -2.29 -11.49
N VAL A 84 11.19 -3.46 -11.42
CA VAL A 84 10.70 -4.60 -10.66
C VAL A 84 11.72 -4.93 -9.56
N ALA A 85 11.27 -4.96 -8.32
CA ALA A 85 12.11 -5.30 -7.17
C ALA A 85 12.61 -6.75 -7.25
N LEU A 86 13.82 -6.99 -6.76
CA LEU A 86 14.36 -8.34 -6.58
C LEU A 86 13.44 -9.17 -5.67
N PRO A 87 13.32 -10.50 -5.91
CA PRO A 87 12.64 -11.39 -4.97
C PRO A 87 13.21 -11.26 -3.55
N GLY A 88 12.32 -11.20 -2.56
CA GLY A 88 12.68 -10.93 -1.16
C GLY A 88 12.78 -9.42 -0.82
N HIS A 89 12.63 -8.53 -1.81
CA HIS A 89 12.71 -7.08 -1.63
C HIS A 89 11.44 -6.34 -2.03
N SER A 90 10.43 -7.02 -2.56
CA SER A 90 9.14 -6.43 -2.91
C SER A 90 8.23 -6.32 -1.70
N GLU A 91 7.60 -5.16 -1.50
CA GLU A 91 6.60 -4.98 -0.44
C GLU A 91 5.33 -5.84 -0.66
N HIS A 92 5.04 -6.21 -1.90
CA HIS A 92 3.94 -7.14 -2.21
C HIS A 92 4.12 -8.51 -1.55
N GLU A 93 5.36 -8.96 -1.33
CA GLU A 93 5.63 -10.22 -0.62
C GLU A 93 5.24 -10.19 0.87
N SER A 94 4.95 -9.00 1.42
CA SER A 94 4.43 -8.85 2.77
C SER A 94 2.93 -9.08 2.90
N GLY A 95 2.18 -8.96 1.79
CA GLY A 95 0.72 -8.97 1.76
C GLY A 95 0.08 -7.69 2.30
N TYR A 96 0.85 -6.60 2.47
CA TYR A 96 0.37 -5.31 2.96
C TYR A 96 0.37 -4.21 1.90
N SER A 97 0.88 -4.48 0.70
CA SER A 97 0.92 -3.49 -0.40
C SER A 97 0.00 -3.88 -1.53
N LEU A 98 -0.57 -2.87 -2.15
CA LEU A 98 -1.45 -2.99 -3.31
C LEU A 98 -1.15 -1.90 -4.32
N ASP A 99 -1.54 -2.17 -5.58
CA ASP A 99 -1.51 -1.20 -6.67
C ASP A 99 -2.93 -0.93 -7.17
N PHE A 100 -3.23 0.35 -7.38
CA PHE A 100 -4.47 0.81 -7.98
C PHE A 100 -4.34 1.10 -9.47
N SER A 101 -5.44 0.95 -10.17
CA SER A 101 -5.72 1.47 -11.51
C SER A 101 -7.18 1.94 -11.54
N LEU A 102 -7.66 2.44 -12.67
CA LEU A 102 -9.06 2.78 -12.91
C LEU A 102 -9.68 1.78 -13.86
N TYR A 103 -10.98 1.50 -13.71
CA TYR A 103 -11.72 0.58 -14.56
C TYR A 103 -13.15 1.09 -14.79
N GLU A 104 -13.42 1.56 -16.00
CA GLU A 104 -14.72 2.08 -16.40
C GLU A 104 -15.12 1.49 -17.78
N ASP A 105 -16.36 1.07 -17.93
CA ASP A 105 -16.93 0.55 -19.17
C ASP A 105 -16.11 -0.56 -19.87
N GLY A 106 -15.42 -1.39 -19.08
CA GLY A 106 -14.58 -2.46 -19.61
C GLY A 106 -13.16 -2.04 -20.00
N VAL A 107 -12.79 -0.80 -19.73
CA VAL A 107 -11.46 -0.23 -20.05
C VAL A 107 -10.71 0.09 -18.77
N GLN A 108 -9.49 -0.43 -18.68
CA GLN A 108 -8.55 -0.08 -17.63
C GLN A 108 -7.69 1.11 -18.06
N SER A 109 -7.43 2.04 -17.13
CA SER A 109 -6.56 3.19 -17.32
C SER A 109 -5.72 3.47 -16.08
N ASP A 110 -4.65 4.26 -16.25
CA ASP A 110 -3.72 4.56 -15.19
C ASP A 110 -4.38 5.40 -14.08
N TYR A 111 -4.05 5.08 -12.84
CA TYR A 111 -4.37 5.87 -11.67
C TYR A 111 -3.16 6.73 -11.31
N ASP A 112 -3.37 8.05 -11.18
CA ASP A 112 -2.32 9.02 -10.84
C ASP A 112 -2.58 9.78 -9.53
N GLY A 113 -3.70 9.51 -8.85
CA GLY A 113 -4.06 10.15 -7.59
C GLY A 113 -4.38 11.64 -7.69
N THR A 114 -4.75 12.14 -8.89
CA THR A 114 -5.10 13.55 -9.11
C THR A 114 -6.61 13.76 -9.23
N GLY A 115 -7.04 15.05 -9.31
CA GLY A 115 -8.45 15.38 -9.42
C GLY A 115 -9.27 14.89 -8.21
N GLU A 116 -10.38 14.22 -8.44
CA GLU A 116 -11.22 13.68 -7.36
C GLU A 116 -10.57 12.49 -6.65
N TYR A 117 -9.63 11.79 -7.30
CA TYR A 117 -8.85 10.70 -6.70
C TYR A 117 -7.78 11.18 -5.70
N ALA A 118 -7.47 12.49 -5.66
CA ALA A 118 -6.62 13.08 -4.62
C ALA A 118 -7.18 12.82 -3.20
N TRP A 119 -8.50 12.60 -3.10
CA TRP A 119 -9.16 12.20 -1.86
C TRP A 119 -8.48 10.98 -1.22
N ILE A 120 -8.07 9.97 -2.02
CA ILE A 120 -7.36 8.79 -1.50
C ILE A 120 -6.06 9.20 -0.83
N ASN A 121 -5.23 10.03 -1.48
CA ASN A 121 -3.97 10.50 -0.92
C ASN A 121 -4.16 11.31 0.37
N GLU A 122 -5.22 12.12 0.42
CA GLU A 122 -5.54 12.97 1.56
C GLU A 122 -6.07 12.17 2.77
N ASN A 123 -6.72 11.03 2.53
CA ASN A 123 -7.47 10.30 3.56
C ASN A 123 -6.98 8.88 3.85
N CYS A 124 -6.08 8.29 3.04
CA CYS A 124 -5.66 6.90 3.20
C CYS A 124 -5.09 6.58 4.59
N SER A 125 -4.44 7.56 5.25
CA SER A 125 -3.88 7.38 6.59
C SER A 125 -4.93 7.19 7.68
N HIS A 126 -6.17 7.67 7.48
CA HIS A 126 -7.28 7.41 8.39
C HIS A 126 -7.63 5.91 8.45
N TYR A 127 -7.29 5.18 7.40
CA TYR A 127 -7.53 3.74 7.25
C TYR A 127 -6.24 2.93 7.41
N GLY A 128 -5.14 3.57 7.82
CA GLY A 128 -3.87 2.89 8.05
C GLY A 128 -3.03 2.65 6.79
N TYR A 129 -3.42 3.21 5.65
CA TYR A 129 -2.64 3.18 4.42
C TYR A 129 -1.77 4.43 4.26
N VAL A 130 -0.68 4.30 3.52
CA VAL A 130 0.16 5.43 3.08
C VAL A 130 0.44 5.30 1.59
N LEU A 131 0.46 6.44 0.87
CA LEU A 131 1.09 6.52 -0.44
C LEU A 131 2.59 6.30 -0.24
N ARG A 132 3.12 5.21 -0.81
CA ARG A 132 4.41 4.69 -0.39
C ARG A 132 5.61 5.41 -0.98
N TYR A 133 5.52 5.77 -2.27
CA TYR A 133 6.62 6.31 -3.04
C TYR A 133 6.23 7.66 -3.66
N THR A 134 6.64 8.74 -3.00
CA THR A 134 6.36 10.12 -3.42
C THR A 134 7.59 10.75 -4.07
N GLU A 135 7.40 11.78 -4.90
CA GLU A 135 8.49 12.44 -5.62
C GLU A 135 9.57 13.02 -4.69
N ASP A 136 9.15 13.58 -3.55
CA ASP A 136 10.05 14.22 -2.58
C ASP A 136 10.84 13.20 -1.72
N LYS A 137 10.52 11.91 -1.81
CA LYS A 137 11.16 10.84 -1.02
C LYS A 137 12.01 9.87 -1.84
N GLN A 138 12.16 10.07 -3.14
CA GLN A 138 12.89 9.16 -4.03
C GLN A 138 14.35 8.93 -3.58
N ASP A 139 15.02 9.97 -3.12
CA ASP A 139 16.41 9.86 -2.63
C ASP A 139 16.52 9.00 -1.34
N THR A 140 15.46 8.96 -0.53
CA THR A 140 15.42 8.17 0.71
C THR A 140 14.97 6.74 0.47
N THR A 141 13.96 6.55 -0.37
CA THR A 141 13.37 5.22 -0.66
C THR A 141 14.19 4.45 -1.70
N GLY A 142 14.90 5.17 -2.57
CA GLY A 142 15.59 4.59 -3.73
C GLY A 142 14.65 4.16 -4.87
N ILE A 143 13.34 4.47 -4.75
CA ILE A 143 12.29 4.10 -5.71
C ILE A 143 11.73 5.38 -6.33
N GLN A 144 11.41 5.34 -7.61
CA GLN A 144 10.71 6.42 -8.30
C GLN A 144 9.29 6.58 -7.73
N ALA A 145 8.68 7.76 -7.96
CA ALA A 145 7.31 8.00 -7.52
C ALA A 145 6.33 7.03 -8.20
N GLU A 146 5.51 6.41 -7.39
CA GLU A 146 4.49 5.45 -7.81
C GLU A 146 3.13 5.87 -7.22
N PRO A 147 2.36 6.74 -7.89
CA PRO A 147 1.11 7.25 -7.35
C PRO A 147 0.05 6.18 -7.12
N TRP A 148 0.22 5.01 -7.72
CA TRP A 148 -0.68 3.86 -7.60
C TRP A 148 -0.35 2.93 -6.43
N HIS A 149 0.88 3.00 -5.84
CA HIS A 149 1.37 2.03 -4.85
C HIS A 149 1.10 2.48 -3.42
N TYR A 150 0.27 1.71 -2.71
CA TYR A 150 -0.12 1.96 -1.32
C TYR A 150 0.32 0.83 -0.40
N ARG A 151 0.75 1.23 0.81
CA ARG A 151 1.17 0.30 1.86
C ARG A 151 0.30 0.46 3.11
N TYR A 152 -0.27 -0.64 3.59
CA TYR A 152 -0.90 -0.69 4.91
C TYR A 152 0.18 -0.78 6.00
N VAL A 153 0.13 0.13 6.95
CA VAL A 153 1.05 0.20 8.10
C VAL A 153 0.29 0.26 9.43
N GLY A 154 -1.04 0.36 9.38
CA GLY A 154 -1.92 0.57 10.54
C GLY A 154 -2.12 2.05 10.90
N GLN A 155 -3.28 2.35 11.51
CA GLN A 155 -3.72 3.73 11.73
C GLN A 155 -2.73 4.62 12.49
N PRO A 156 -2.18 4.25 13.67
CA PRO A 156 -1.31 5.18 14.39
C PRO A 156 -0.04 5.50 13.61
N HIS A 157 0.51 4.52 12.91
CA HIS A 157 1.71 4.70 12.09
C HIS A 157 1.43 5.58 10.87
N ALA A 158 0.34 5.30 10.16
CA ALA A 158 -0.06 6.07 8.99
C ALA A 158 -0.36 7.54 9.33
N ALA A 159 -1.09 7.79 10.44
CA ALA A 159 -1.36 9.14 10.92
C ALA A 159 -0.06 9.91 11.17
N TYR A 160 0.88 9.32 11.91
CA TYR A 160 2.16 9.96 12.20
C TYR A 160 2.95 10.26 10.93
N MET A 161 3.02 9.29 10.00
CA MET A 161 3.76 9.43 8.75
C MET A 161 3.19 10.56 7.90
N GLN A 162 1.88 10.67 7.77
CA GLN A 162 1.24 11.73 7.00
C GLN A 162 1.39 13.10 7.67
N GLU A 163 1.13 13.21 8.97
CA GLU A 163 1.24 14.48 9.71
C GLU A 163 2.65 15.07 9.68
N ASN A 164 3.68 14.21 9.68
CA ASN A 164 5.08 14.64 9.73
C ASN A 164 5.77 14.59 8.36
N ASN A 165 5.06 14.22 7.29
CA ASN A 165 5.59 14.03 5.94
C ASN A 165 6.86 13.16 5.93
N VAL A 166 6.81 12.00 6.59
CA VAL A 166 7.92 11.04 6.62
C VAL A 166 7.57 9.76 5.87
N CYS A 167 8.51 9.23 5.10
CA CYS A 167 8.37 7.91 4.49
C CYS A 167 8.64 6.80 5.51
N LEU A 168 8.37 5.55 5.13
CA LEU A 168 8.50 4.40 6.03
C LEU A 168 9.94 4.22 6.55
N GLU A 169 10.94 4.46 5.72
CA GLU A 169 12.37 4.37 6.09
C GLU A 169 12.74 5.41 7.17
N GLU A 170 12.28 6.65 6.99
CA GLU A 170 12.49 7.72 7.96
C GLU A 170 11.76 7.42 9.26
N TYR A 171 10.52 6.95 9.19
CA TYR A 171 9.72 6.58 10.34
C TYR A 171 10.34 5.42 11.13
N LEU A 172 10.76 4.34 10.47
CA LEU A 172 11.43 3.21 11.11
C LEU A 172 12.78 3.63 11.75
N THR A 173 13.48 4.56 11.12
CA THR A 173 14.71 5.13 11.68
C THR A 173 14.42 5.97 12.92
N LEU A 174 13.35 6.75 12.90
CA LEU A 174 12.89 7.51 14.06
C LEU A 174 12.54 6.59 15.22
N LEU A 175 11.79 5.51 14.99
CA LEU A 175 11.34 4.57 16.02
C LEU A 175 12.48 3.92 16.80
N LYS A 176 13.67 3.79 16.22
CA LYS A 176 14.88 3.29 16.92
C LYS A 176 15.29 4.12 18.13
N ASN A 177 14.79 5.35 18.25
CA ASN A 177 15.05 6.22 19.40
C ASN A 177 14.05 6.02 20.55
N TYR A 178 13.05 5.16 20.38
CA TYR A 178 11.98 4.92 21.35
C TYR A 178 12.00 3.47 21.83
N SER A 179 11.76 3.28 23.11
CA SER A 179 11.71 1.98 23.77
C SER A 179 10.41 1.84 24.57
N ALA A 180 10.13 0.64 25.09
CA ALA A 180 9.00 0.41 25.98
C ALA A 180 8.98 1.32 27.21
N ASP A 181 10.17 1.74 27.70
CA ASP A 181 10.29 2.67 28.83
C ASP A 181 10.09 4.14 28.44
N VAL A 182 10.37 4.48 27.18
CA VAL A 182 10.23 5.84 26.63
C VAL A 182 9.59 5.73 25.23
N PRO A 183 8.30 5.44 25.15
CA PRO A 183 7.61 5.23 23.87
C PRO A 183 7.31 6.58 23.17
N LEU A 184 7.16 6.51 21.85
CA LEU A 184 6.57 7.58 21.06
C LEU A 184 5.04 7.57 21.26
N SER A 185 4.49 8.69 21.72
CA SER A 185 3.05 8.86 21.83
C SER A 185 2.48 9.38 20.50
N ILE A 186 1.59 8.63 19.89
CA ILE A 186 0.92 8.99 18.65
C ILE A 186 -0.59 9.04 18.91
N THR A 187 -1.24 10.11 18.47
CA THR A 187 -2.70 10.21 18.46
C THR A 187 -3.19 9.90 17.05
N ASN A 188 -4.08 8.92 16.90
CA ASN A 188 -4.68 8.65 15.59
C ASN A 188 -5.80 9.66 15.27
N TRP A 189 -6.37 9.55 14.08
CA TRP A 189 -7.43 10.43 13.61
C TRP A 189 -8.73 10.36 14.42
N ASP A 190 -8.96 9.26 15.13
CA ASP A 190 -10.10 9.07 16.04
C ASP A 190 -9.86 9.64 17.45
N GLY A 191 -8.67 10.21 17.68
CA GLY A 191 -8.27 10.78 18.96
C GLY A 191 -7.79 9.75 19.98
N GLU A 192 -7.57 8.50 19.57
CA GLU A 192 -6.97 7.46 20.42
C GLU A 192 -5.46 7.64 20.52
N ILE A 193 -4.92 7.41 21.71
CA ILE A 193 -3.50 7.58 21.99
C ILE A 193 -2.81 6.21 22.03
N TYR A 194 -1.81 6.04 21.18
CA TYR A 194 -0.98 4.84 21.10
C TYR A 194 0.43 5.11 21.63
N GLN A 195 1.00 4.11 22.30
CA GLN A 195 2.40 4.12 22.72
C GLN A 195 3.17 3.19 21.79
N VAL A 196 4.00 3.76 20.93
CA VAL A 196 4.73 3.05 19.88
C VAL A 196 6.22 3.05 20.21
N TYR A 197 6.88 1.92 20.05
CA TYR A 197 8.32 1.75 20.27
C TYR A 197 8.90 0.68 19.33
N TYR A 198 10.22 0.69 19.20
CA TYR A 198 10.98 -0.25 18.36
C TYR A 198 11.40 -1.51 19.15
#